data_cf27a8aed12aa84f7c48b0e461468eaa
#
_entry.id   cf27a8aed12aa84f7c48b0e461468eaa
#
_cell.length_a   1.000
_cell.length_b   1.000
_cell.length_c   1.000
_cell.angle_alpha   90.00
_cell.angle_beta   90.00
_cell.angle_gamma   90.00
#
_symmetry.space_group_name_H-M   'P 1'
#
loop_
_entity.id
_entity.type
_entity.pdbx_description
1 polymer ?
#
loop_
_entity_poly.entity_id
_entity_poly.type
_entity_poly.pdbx_seq_one_letter_code
_entity_poly.pdbx_strand_id
1 'polypeptide(L)'
;MRSPDEFDAFYRDARERLLLQTYALTGDLPAARSAVRDAFVIAWHHWDKARREDPEAWTRPHAWAHAQRRHSARPWHKDKSEDPEVRATLEALATLSIDERRILLLTLLASGTPDDFAREIGVIRPVADTLLASATARLAKARDVAPSEVGRLMDPLARAVSEVRFPRSTIVRRSGLTRRRLHTAAGVLVTVAALVIGGVVVSNPDGVRPGLDRSETSASGGARPEEPPAPRLDAANLLTTGDLDATLPTRGWRGSLPNTNTDGDGSALPCQRQRYADPQSSSYLVKSFRATTKPGRPRRTAIQTVEGSDRDQAAQRAYSTTLQWFAGCTEGRTQLISTRRIGRVGDQAMLLVLREWNGPVTLTASIARTGRFTTAVVTTATGVDSPDVRGNVALLGRAVQRVCDLPEAGACAKGRAEVRTVSPVPVGEVPWMLSEVDLPPVDDVRQPWVGTAPRQTRQNFAATRCDQASFRGKGWSNSTTRAFLIPGARLPASFGLTQTVGALPPERARAFVADVREKMRTCPERFLGTEVDLVLNRSKGPVDLSVWHVTVEITDTTSVRYLMALARRGGALSQIGFVPAPQVQMGDGTFIALAERSLKRLAQLPVRGS
;
A
#
# COMPACT_ATOMS: atom_id res chain seq x y z
N MET A 1 18.80 3.23 -33.18
CA MET A 1 19.33 1.85 -33.41
C MET A 1 20.06 1.41 -32.17
N ARG A 2 19.77 0.20 -31.62
CA ARG A 2 20.52 -0.34 -30.49
C ARG A 2 21.94 -0.66 -30.96
N SER A 3 22.96 -0.16 -30.24
CA SER A 3 24.35 -0.52 -30.46
C SER A 3 24.73 -1.74 -29.61
N PRO A 4 24.84 -2.94 -30.20
CA PRO A 4 25.23 -4.14 -29.48
C PRO A 4 26.62 -4.03 -28.83
N ASP A 5 27.53 -3.37 -29.52
CA ASP A 5 28.95 -3.26 -29.11
C ASP A 5 29.10 -2.35 -27.89
N GLU A 6 28.34 -1.24 -27.83
CA GLU A 6 28.32 -0.35 -26.67
C GLU A 6 27.75 -1.05 -25.44
N PHE A 7 26.67 -1.82 -25.60
CA PHE A 7 26.12 -2.61 -24.51
C PHE A 7 27.08 -3.70 -24.05
N ASP A 8 27.74 -4.39 -24.98
CA ASP A 8 28.69 -5.46 -24.65
C ASP A 8 29.91 -4.91 -23.92
N ALA A 9 30.37 -3.68 -24.26
CA ALA A 9 31.41 -2.97 -23.54
C ALA A 9 30.95 -2.60 -22.11
N PHE A 10 29.79 -1.98 -21.98
CA PHE A 10 29.17 -1.64 -20.69
C PHE A 10 29.00 -2.88 -19.82
N TYR A 11 28.45 -3.97 -20.36
CA TYR A 11 28.27 -5.22 -19.62
C TYR A 11 29.59 -5.78 -19.06
N ARG A 12 30.67 -5.79 -19.86
CA ARG A 12 31.98 -6.29 -19.44
C ARG A 12 32.60 -5.41 -18.35
N ASP A 13 32.42 -4.10 -18.46
CA ASP A 13 32.99 -3.14 -17.53
C ASP A 13 32.22 -3.10 -16.19
N ALA A 14 30.90 -3.08 -16.21
CA ALA A 14 30.07 -2.81 -15.03
C ALA A 14 29.64 -4.07 -14.24
N ARG A 15 29.71 -5.27 -14.82
CA ARG A 15 29.09 -6.48 -14.24
C ARG A 15 29.65 -6.87 -12.87
N GLU A 16 30.98 -6.73 -12.69
CA GLU A 16 31.65 -7.09 -11.42
C GLU A 16 31.38 -6.05 -10.35
N ARG A 17 31.43 -4.76 -10.70
CA ARG A 17 31.08 -3.66 -9.78
C ARG A 17 29.64 -3.74 -9.31
N LEU A 18 28.70 -3.93 -10.22
CA LEU A 18 27.29 -4.10 -9.88
C LEU A 18 27.05 -5.35 -9.04
N LEU A 19 27.77 -6.44 -9.27
CA LEU A 19 27.67 -7.64 -8.44
C LEU A 19 28.22 -7.39 -7.04
N LEU A 20 29.37 -6.72 -6.92
CA LEU A 20 29.96 -6.38 -5.63
C LEU A 20 29.01 -5.49 -4.80
N GLN A 21 28.50 -4.41 -5.39
CA GLN A 21 27.55 -3.52 -4.75
C GLN A 21 26.29 -4.27 -4.29
N THR A 22 25.77 -5.15 -5.15
CA THR A 22 24.54 -5.92 -4.87
C THR A 22 24.75 -7.01 -3.82
N TYR A 23 25.92 -7.64 -3.82
CA TYR A 23 26.32 -8.65 -2.83
C TYR A 23 26.53 -8.01 -1.44
N ALA A 24 27.29 -6.92 -1.38
CA ALA A 24 27.49 -6.18 -0.13
C ALA A 24 26.17 -5.62 0.46
N LEU A 25 25.19 -5.29 -0.42
CA LEU A 25 23.87 -4.82 0.00
C LEU A 25 23.03 -5.92 0.67
N THR A 26 23.10 -7.17 0.17
CA THR A 26 22.17 -8.24 0.56
C THR A 26 22.82 -9.38 1.35
N GLY A 27 24.14 -9.56 1.26
CA GLY A 27 24.84 -10.69 1.84
C GLY A 27 24.54 -12.04 1.17
N ASP A 28 23.90 -12.07 0.00
CA ASP A 28 23.47 -13.30 -0.71
C ASP A 28 24.04 -13.28 -2.13
N LEU A 29 25.20 -13.90 -2.34
CA LEU A 29 25.89 -13.93 -3.64
C LEU A 29 25.07 -14.60 -4.76
N PRO A 30 24.41 -15.76 -4.56
CA PRO A 30 23.53 -16.36 -5.55
C PRO A 30 22.37 -15.46 -5.95
N ALA A 31 21.72 -14.80 -4.99
CA ALA A 31 20.62 -13.86 -5.26
C ALA A 31 21.12 -12.61 -6.00
N ALA A 32 22.26 -12.04 -5.55
CA ALA A 32 22.89 -10.89 -6.19
C ALA A 32 23.28 -11.19 -7.66
N ARG A 33 23.95 -12.32 -7.91
CA ARG A 33 24.32 -12.77 -9.26
C ARG A 33 23.12 -12.88 -10.20
N SER A 34 22.05 -13.48 -9.73
CA SER A 34 20.82 -13.64 -10.50
C SER A 34 20.13 -12.29 -10.77
N ALA A 35 20.12 -11.40 -9.77
CA ALA A 35 19.53 -10.07 -9.86
C ALA A 35 20.29 -9.16 -10.83
N VAL A 36 21.62 -9.16 -10.76
CA VAL A 36 22.47 -8.38 -11.68
C VAL A 36 22.30 -8.85 -13.13
N ARG A 37 22.25 -10.18 -13.36
CA ARG A 37 21.94 -10.70 -14.71
C ARG A 37 20.62 -10.16 -15.24
N ASP A 38 19.57 -10.20 -14.43
CA ASP A 38 18.25 -9.74 -14.86
C ASP A 38 18.20 -8.23 -15.06
N ALA A 39 18.97 -7.45 -14.26
CA ALA A 39 19.10 -6.02 -14.45
C ALA A 39 19.76 -5.66 -15.80
N PHE A 40 20.79 -6.39 -16.21
CA PHE A 40 21.37 -6.23 -17.54
C PHE A 40 20.42 -6.63 -18.67
N VAL A 41 19.59 -7.64 -18.50
CA VAL A 41 18.52 -7.97 -19.46
C VAL A 41 17.56 -6.78 -19.61
N ILE A 42 17.19 -6.14 -18.51
CA ILE A 42 16.33 -4.95 -18.52
C ILE A 42 17.05 -3.77 -19.18
N ALA A 43 18.33 -3.54 -18.84
CA ALA A 43 19.15 -2.50 -19.46
C ALA A 43 19.26 -2.68 -20.98
N TRP A 44 19.44 -3.90 -21.48
CA TRP A 44 19.42 -4.18 -22.91
C TRP A 44 18.07 -3.85 -23.56
N HIS A 45 16.97 -4.14 -22.90
CA HIS A 45 15.64 -3.79 -23.40
C HIS A 45 15.43 -2.30 -23.52
N HIS A 46 15.98 -1.53 -22.60
CA HIS A 46 15.85 -0.08 -22.51
C HIS A 46 17.15 0.64 -22.86
N TRP A 47 18.04 0.00 -23.68
CA TRP A 47 19.38 0.50 -23.95
C TRP A 47 19.39 1.92 -24.51
N ASP A 48 18.48 2.25 -25.41
CA ASP A 48 18.37 3.60 -25.96
C ASP A 48 18.09 4.68 -24.90
N LYS A 49 17.52 4.31 -23.75
CA LYS A 49 17.34 5.20 -22.60
C LYS A 49 18.57 5.14 -21.68
N ALA A 50 18.98 3.95 -21.29
CA ALA A 50 20.09 3.76 -20.35
C ALA A 50 21.40 4.39 -20.82
N ARG A 51 21.72 4.34 -22.13
CA ARG A 51 22.94 4.92 -22.70
C ARG A 51 22.95 6.45 -22.77
N ARG A 52 21.78 7.11 -22.67
CA ARG A 52 21.68 8.58 -22.64
C ARG A 52 21.91 9.16 -21.25
N GLU A 53 21.77 8.34 -20.27
CA GLU A 53 22.05 8.60 -18.86
C GLU A 53 23.36 7.89 -18.48
N ASP A 54 23.74 7.86 -17.23
CA ASP A 54 24.78 6.93 -16.76
C ASP A 54 24.22 5.50 -16.78
N PRO A 55 24.72 4.60 -17.65
CA PRO A 55 24.17 3.25 -17.77
C PRO A 55 24.28 2.44 -16.47
N GLU A 56 25.33 2.67 -15.66
CA GLU A 56 25.49 1.98 -14.38
C GLU A 56 24.51 2.51 -13.33
N ALA A 57 24.39 3.82 -13.17
CA ALA A 57 23.40 4.45 -12.28
C ALA A 57 21.95 4.08 -12.68
N TRP A 58 21.69 3.93 -13.98
CA TRP A 58 20.40 3.46 -14.48
C TRP A 58 20.14 1.98 -14.16
N THR A 59 21.16 1.12 -14.22
CA THR A 59 21.02 -0.34 -14.05
C THR A 59 21.03 -0.76 -12.58
N ARG A 60 21.76 -0.05 -11.71
CA ARG A 60 21.96 -0.35 -10.30
C ARG A 60 20.66 -0.47 -9.49
N PRO A 61 19.72 0.48 -9.56
CA PRO A 61 18.45 0.37 -8.82
C PRO A 61 17.65 -0.89 -9.19
N HIS A 62 17.73 -1.32 -10.46
CA HIS A 62 17.10 -2.56 -10.91
C HIS A 62 17.76 -3.79 -10.26
N ALA A 63 19.10 -3.84 -10.23
CA ALA A 63 19.85 -4.94 -9.61
C ALA A 63 19.53 -5.02 -8.10
N TRP A 64 19.57 -3.90 -7.40
CA TRP A 64 19.32 -3.82 -5.97
C TRP A 64 17.89 -4.22 -5.60
N ALA A 65 16.90 -3.69 -6.28
CA ALA A 65 15.51 -4.05 -6.07
C ALA A 65 15.22 -5.54 -6.35
N HIS A 66 15.88 -6.14 -7.35
CA HIS A 66 15.74 -7.56 -7.64
C HIS A 66 16.43 -8.45 -6.60
N ALA A 67 17.59 -8.04 -6.10
CA ALA A 67 18.34 -8.80 -5.10
C ALA A 67 17.64 -8.77 -3.74
N GLN A 68 17.21 -7.61 -3.29
CA GLN A 68 16.48 -7.45 -2.02
C GLN A 68 15.21 -8.32 -1.98
N ARG A 69 14.44 -8.36 -3.07
CA ARG A 69 13.26 -9.23 -3.17
C ARG A 69 13.59 -10.71 -3.10
N ARG A 70 14.71 -11.14 -3.68
CA ARG A 70 15.13 -12.54 -3.63
C ARG A 70 15.68 -12.91 -2.27
N HIS A 71 16.40 -12.02 -1.64
CA HIS A 71 16.92 -12.21 -0.28
C HIS A 71 15.78 -12.29 0.74
N SER A 72 14.78 -11.41 0.67
CA SER A 72 13.61 -11.45 1.56
C SER A 72 12.74 -12.69 1.34
N ALA A 73 12.73 -13.26 0.13
CA ALA A 73 12.02 -14.51 -0.17
C ALA A 73 12.75 -15.78 0.34
N ARG A 74 13.99 -15.66 0.81
CA ARG A 74 14.81 -16.78 1.30
C ARG A 74 15.48 -16.44 2.64
N PRO A 75 14.75 -16.17 3.71
CA PRO A 75 15.31 -15.71 4.99
C PRO A 75 16.23 -16.74 5.67
N TRP A 76 16.19 -17.99 5.22
CA TRP A 76 17.01 -19.11 5.75
C TRP A 76 18.32 -19.34 5.00
N HIS A 77 18.60 -18.64 3.91
CA HIS A 77 19.87 -18.72 3.19
C HIS A 77 20.81 -17.64 3.70
N LYS A 78 21.43 -17.87 4.85
CA LYS A 78 22.67 -17.16 5.22
C LYS A 78 23.75 -17.65 4.26
N ASP A 79 24.45 -16.71 3.63
CA ASP A 79 25.61 -17.04 2.82
C ASP A 79 26.62 -17.79 3.70
N LYS A 80 26.91 -19.04 3.33
CA LYS A 80 27.91 -19.87 4.00
C LYS A 80 29.26 -19.61 3.37
N SER A 81 29.65 -18.32 3.23
CA SER A 81 31.03 -18.02 2.82
C SER A 81 31.98 -18.71 3.78
N GLU A 82 32.90 -19.51 3.26
CA GLU A 82 33.96 -20.17 4.04
C GLU A 82 35.00 -19.16 4.53
N ASP A 83 35.11 -18.00 3.85
CA ASP A 83 36.01 -16.91 4.24
C ASP A 83 35.44 -16.14 5.45
N PRO A 84 36.14 -16.20 6.63
CA PRO A 84 35.71 -15.53 7.84
C PRO A 84 35.68 -14.00 7.71
N GLU A 85 36.52 -13.39 6.89
CA GLU A 85 36.58 -11.95 6.66
C GLU A 85 35.36 -11.47 5.84
N VAL A 86 34.98 -12.23 4.83
CA VAL A 86 33.74 -11.98 4.07
C VAL A 86 32.53 -12.01 5.00
N ARG A 87 32.42 -13.06 5.82
CA ARG A 87 31.32 -13.24 6.76
C ARG A 87 31.22 -12.10 7.77
N ALA A 88 32.35 -11.77 8.43
CA ALA A 88 32.38 -10.71 9.42
C ALA A 88 32.03 -9.33 8.81
N THR A 89 32.46 -9.06 7.57
CA THR A 89 32.11 -7.80 6.87
C THR A 89 30.62 -7.76 6.52
N LEU A 90 30.04 -8.85 6.02
CA LEU A 90 28.61 -8.93 5.71
C LEU A 90 27.73 -8.83 6.97
N GLU A 91 28.14 -9.46 8.08
CA GLU A 91 27.45 -9.34 9.37
C GLU A 91 27.49 -7.91 9.90
N ALA A 92 28.63 -7.24 9.79
CA ALA A 92 28.76 -5.83 10.17
C ALA A 92 27.89 -4.91 9.28
N LEU A 93 27.89 -5.13 7.96
CA LEU A 93 27.00 -4.41 7.04
C LEU A 93 25.52 -4.67 7.34
N ALA A 94 25.15 -5.87 7.80
CA ALA A 94 23.78 -6.21 8.15
C ALA A 94 23.24 -5.43 9.37
N THR A 95 24.12 -4.87 10.22
CA THR A 95 23.71 -4.02 11.35
C THR A 95 23.30 -2.62 10.95
N LEU A 96 23.64 -2.16 9.73
CA LEU A 96 23.29 -0.86 9.20
C LEU A 96 21.83 -0.86 8.69
N SER A 97 21.15 0.27 8.81
CA SER A 97 19.88 0.47 8.13
C SER A 97 20.06 0.38 6.61
N ILE A 98 18.97 0.15 5.88
CA ILE A 98 19.06 -0.02 4.43
C ILE A 98 19.60 1.25 3.73
N ASP A 99 19.23 2.42 4.20
CA ASP A 99 19.65 3.68 3.59
C ASP A 99 21.09 4.05 3.98
N GLU A 100 21.51 3.77 5.24
CA GLU A 100 22.91 3.84 5.63
C GLU A 100 23.80 2.93 4.78
N ARG A 101 23.35 1.69 4.55
CA ARG A 101 24.08 0.72 3.72
C ARG A 101 24.14 1.17 2.27
N ARG A 102 23.03 1.67 1.71
CA ARG A 102 23.00 2.17 0.33
C ARG A 102 23.94 3.34 0.11
N ILE A 103 23.88 4.37 0.95
CA ILE A 103 24.74 5.55 0.78
C ILE A 103 26.22 5.18 0.95
N LEU A 104 26.54 4.30 1.90
CA LEU A 104 27.91 3.83 2.10
C LEU A 104 28.43 3.08 0.86
N LEU A 105 27.66 2.13 0.32
CA LEU A 105 28.04 1.35 -0.85
C LEU A 105 28.14 2.20 -2.12
N LEU A 106 27.26 3.21 -2.29
CA LEU A 106 27.36 4.18 -3.38
C LEU A 106 28.66 4.96 -3.28
N THR A 107 29.00 5.45 -2.09
CA THR A 107 30.22 6.25 -1.89
C THR A 107 31.50 5.44 -2.07
N LEU A 108 31.50 4.16 -1.65
CA LEU A 108 32.70 3.31 -1.72
C LEU A 108 32.88 2.63 -3.08
N LEU A 109 31.82 2.29 -3.78
CA LEU A 109 31.84 1.34 -4.89
C LEU A 109 31.22 1.88 -6.20
N ALA A 110 30.57 3.03 -6.19
CA ALA A 110 29.96 3.60 -7.38
C ALA A 110 30.71 4.84 -7.86
N SER A 111 30.60 5.13 -9.17
CA SER A 111 31.04 6.38 -9.74
C SER A 111 29.88 7.39 -9.71
N GLY A 112 30.14 8.60 -9.26
CA GLY A 112 29.12 9.67 -9.20
C GLY A 112 29.46 10.74 -8.19
N THR A 113 28.64 11.77 -8.13
CA THR A 113 28.78 12.83 -7.13
C THR A 113 27.94 12.51 -5.89
N PRO A 114 28.30 13.07 -4.73
CA PRO A 114 27.49 12.89 -3.53
C PRO A 114 26.03 13.39 -3.68
N ASP A 115 25.78 14.36 -4.58
CA ASP A 115 24.42 14.81 -4.90
C ASP A 115 23.63 13.79 -5.73
N ASP A 116 24.33 13.07 -6.63
CA ASP A 116 23.71 11.96 -7.37
C ASP A 116 23.33 10.82 -6.43
N PHE A 117 24.20 10.49 -5.47
CA PHE A 117 23.95 9.46 -4.47
C PHE A 117 22.78 9.82 -3.53
N ALA A 118 22.72 11.07 -3.07
CA ALA A 118 21.60 11.56 -2.28
C ALA A 118 20.26 11.45 -3.04
N ARG A 119 20.28 11.82 -4.33
CA ARG A 119 19.13 11.72 -5.24
C ARG A 119 18.72 10.25 -5.48
N GLU A 120 19.70 9.35 -5.65
CA GLU A 120 19.44 7.92 -5.89
C GLU A 120 18.77 7.25 -4.69
N ILE A 121 19.14 7.60 -3.46
CA ILE A 121 18.48 7.08 -2.24
C ILE A 121 17.23 7.88 -1.83
N GLY A 122 16.93 9.00 -2.51
CA GLY A 122 15.71 9.77 -2.32
C GLY A 122 15.73 10.73 -1.11
N VAL A 123 16.92 11.21 -0.70
CA VAL A 123 17.08 12.16 0.42
C VAL A 123 17.80 13.44 -0.04
N ILE A 124 17.73 14.50 0.77
CA ILE A 124 18.53 15.71 0.53
C ILE A 124 19.98 15.52 0.98
N ARG A 125 20.90 16.22 0.36
CA ARG A 125 22.34 16.09 0.58
C ARG A 125 22.78 16.12 2.06
N PRO A 126 22.33 17.04 2.93
CA PRO A 126 22.73 17.04 4.33
C PRO A 126 22.34 15.76 5.10
N VAL A 127 21.17 15.18 4.73
CA VAL A 127 20.72 13.91 5.31
C VAL A 127 21.58 12.75 4.80
N ALA A 128 21.95 12.74 3.52
CA ALA A 128 22.87 11.74 2.96
C ALA A 128 24.24 11.78 3.64
N ASP A 129 24.78 12.98 3.88
CA ASP A 129 26.06 13.16 4.57
C ASP A 129 26.00 12.64 6.03
N THR A 130 24.88 12.91 6.73
CA THR A 130 24.66 12.38 8.09
C THR A 130 24.57 10.85 8.11
N LEU A 131 23.81 10.27 7.17
CA LEU A 131 23.68 8.81 7.03
C LEU A 131 25.03 8.16 6.70
N LEU A 132 25.83 8.78 5.82
CA LEU A 132 27.16 8.29 5.47
C LEU A 132 28.11 8.32 6.66
N ALA A 133 28.14 9.43 7.40
CA ALA A 133 28.97 9.54 8.61
C ALA A 133 28.58 8.50 9.67
N SER A 134 27.28 8.33 9.91
CA SER A 134 26.74 7.32 10.83
C SER A 134 27.13 5.90 10.37
N ALA A 135 26.91 5.56 9.11
CA ALA A 135 27.22 4.27 8.54
C ALA A 135 28.72 3.92 8.64
N THR A 136 29.56 4.89 8.29
CA THR A 136 31.03 4.74 8.36
C THR A 136 31.49 4.50 9.79
N ALA A 137 31.01 5.30 10.75
CA ALA A 137 31.39 5.15 12.16
C ALA A 137 30.92 3.80 12.75
N ARG A 138 29.69 3.38 12.42
CA ARG A 138 29.12 2.10 12.89
C ARG A 138 29.86 0.90 12.30
N LEU A 139 30.15 0.92 10.99
CA LEU A 139 30.89 -0.16 10.33
C LEU A 139 32.33 -0.23 10.84
N ALA A 140 33.01 0.91 10.98
CA ALA A 140 34.38 1.00 11.55
C ALA A 140 34.42 0.40 12.97
N LYS A 141 33.46 0.80 13.83
CA LYS A 141 33.33 0.25 15.18
C LYS A 141 33.03 -1.26 15.17
N ALA A 142 32.14 -1.74 14.32
CA ALA A 142 31.79 -3.17 14.25
C ALA A 142 32.93 -4.05 13.77
N ARG A 143 33.88 -3.50 13.00
CA ARG A 143 35.05 -4.20 12.46
C ARG A 143 36.37 -3.85 13.16
N ASP A 144 36.32 -2.98 14.16
CA ASP A 144 37.50 -2.49 14.91
C ASP A 144 38.60 -1.93 13.99
N VAL A 145 38.20 -1.06 13.05
CA VAL A 145 39.10 -0.40 12.10
C VAL A 145 38.91 1.13 12.14
N ALA A 146 39.91 1.87 11.66
CA ALA A 146 39.76 3.31 11.52
C ALA A 146 38.70 3.66 10.45
N PRO A 147 37.93 4.75 10.60
CA PRO A 147 36.96 5.18 9.59
C PRO A 147 37.52 5.36 8.17
N SER A 148 38.81 5.73 8.06
CA SER A 148 39.53 5.85 6.78
C SER A 148 39.82 4.49 6.11
N GLU A 149 39.73 3.40 6.85
CA GLU A 149 40.04 2.04 6.37
C GLU A 149 38.78 1.26 5.98
N VAL A 150 37.59 1.82 6.20
CA VAL A 150 36.31 1.16 5.90
C VAL A 150 36.24 0.69 4.44
N GLY A 151 36.83 1.42 3.49
CA GLY A 151 36.91 1.01 2.08
C GLY A 151 37.57 -0.33 1.86
N ARG A 152 38.63 -0.63 2.63
CA ARG A 152 39.38 -1.89 2.51
C ARG A 152 38.56 -3.12 2.96
N LEU A 153 37.52 -2.91 3.75
CA LEU A 153 36.63 -4.00 4.16
C LEU A 153 35.85 -4.59 2.98
N MET A 154 35.83 -3.88 1.82
CA MET A 154 35.21 -4.39 0.59
C MET A 154 36.15 -5.33 -0.21
N ASP A 155 37.45 -5.36 0.07
CA ASP A 155 38.41 -6.17 -0.68
C ASP A 155 38.14 -7.69 -0.60
N PRO A 156 37.80 -8.28 0.55
CA PRO A 156 37.43 -9.71 0.62
C PRO A 156 36.18 -10.02 -0.21
N LEU A 157 35.17 -9.12 -0.20
CA LEU A 157 33.98 -9.29 -1.02
C LEU A 157 34.29 -9.16 -2.52
N ALA A 158 35.19 -8.25 -2.89
CA ALA A 158 35.62 -8.07 -4.28
C ALA A 158 36.35 -9.33 -4.78
N ARG A 159 37.18 -9.96 -3.98
CA ARG A 159 37.83 -11.26 -4.30
C ARG A 159 36.77 -12.35 -4.53
N ALA A 160 35.79 -12.48 -3.64
CA ALA A 160 34.71 -13.46 -3.80
C ALA A 160 33.88 -13.23 -5.08
N VAL A 161 33.69 -11.97 -5.47
CA VAL A 161 32.99 -11.61 -6.71
C VAL A 161 33.82 -11.90 -7.95
N SER A 162 35.15 -11.71 -7.93
CA SER A 162 36.04 -11.95 -9.10
C SER A 162 36.07 -13.43 -9.51
N GLU A 163 35.76 -14.35 -8.61
CA GLU A 163 35.66 -15.79 -8.89
C GLU A 163 34.35 -16.17 -9.59
N VAL A 164 33.38 -15.25 -9.66
CA VAL A 164 32.06 -15.52 -10.23
C VAL A 164 32.11 -15.56 -11.76
N ARG A 165 31.72 -16.67 -12.35
CA ARG A 165 31.59 -16.78 -13.80
C ARG A 165 30.32 -16.10 -14.31
N PHE A 166 30.48 -15.07 -15.14
CA PHE A 166 29.37 -14.37 -15.78
C PHE A 166 29.00 -15.00 -17.13
N PRO A 167 27.72 -14.99 -17.52
CA PRO A 167 27.32 -15.40 -18.88
C PRO A 167 27.89 -14.44 -19.93
N ARG A 168 28.05 -14.89 -21.14
CA ARG A 168 28.45 -14.01 -22.25
C ARG A 168 27.36 -12.97 -22.50
N SER A 169 27.74 -11.74 -22.90
CA SER A 169 26.81 -10.64 -23.22
C SER A 169 25.77 -11.04 -24.27
N THR A 170 26.16 -11.87 -25.24
CA THR A 170 25.27 -12.43 -26.25
C THR A 170 24.12 -13.26 -25.66
N ILE A 171 24.34 -13.98 -24.56
CA ILE A 171 23.32 -14.75 -23.85
C ILE A 171 22.35 -13.80 -23.15
N VAL A 172 22.86 -12.74 -22.51
CA VAL A 172 22.05 -11.70 -21.87
C VAL A 172 21.15 -11.00 -22.89
N ARG A 173 21.70 -10.62 -24.03
CA ARG A 173 20.93 -10.01 -25.14
C ARG A 173 19.88 -10.97 -25.73
N ARG A 174 20.22 -12.24 -25.91
CA ARG A 174 19.31 -13.25 -26.45
C ARG A 174 18.17 -13.56 -25.47
N SER A 175 18.43 -13.64 -24.19
CA SER A 175 17.40 -13.80 -23.15
C SER A 175 16.37 -12.67 -23.20
N GLY A 176 16.82 -11.45 -23.49
CA GLY A 176 15.94 -10.32 -23.78
C GLY A 176 15.09 -10.49 -25.04
N LEU A 177 15.65 -11.00 -26.13
CA LEU A 177 14.95 -11.20 -27.40
C LEU A 177 13.93 -12.34 -27.35
N THR A 178 14.24 -13.44 -26.67
CA THR A 178 13.32 -14.57 -26.45
C THR A 178 12.10 -14.14 -25.65
N ARG A 179 12.30 -13.34 -24.61
CA ARG A 179 11.22 -12.70 -23.85
C ARG A 179 10.30 -11.85 -24.74
N ARG A 180 10.86 -11.11 -25.69
CA ARG A 180 10.10 -10.27 -26.64
C ARG A 180 9.33 -11.11 -27.67
N ARG A 181 9.89 -12.21 -28.17
CA ARG A 181 9.25 -13.12 -29.13
C ARG A 181 8.13 -13.94 -28.48
N LEU A 182 8.30 -14.36 -27.25
CA LEU A 182 7.23 -14.97 -26.43
C LEU A 182 6.08 -13.99 -26.20
N HIS A 183 6.34 -12.69 -26.08
CA HIS A 183 5.30 -11.67 -25.92
C HIS A 183 4.47 -11.43 -27.21
N THR A 184 5.03 -11.68 -28.38
CA THR A 184 4.33 -11.52 -29.66
C THR A 184 3.61 -12.80 -30.13
N ALA A 185 4.09 -13.97 -29.76
CA ALA A 185 3.44 -15.25 -30.11
C ALA A 185 2.33 -15.67 -29.12
N ALA A 186 2.35 -15.13 -27.91
CA ALA A 186 1.46 -15.49 -26.82
C ALA A 186 0.33 -14.48 -26.57
N GLY A 187 -0.28 -13.94 -27.61
CA GLY A 187 -1.40 -12.99 -27.48
C GLY A 187 -2.60 -13.54 -26.68
N VAL A 188 -2.65 -14.82 -26.39
CA VAL A 188 -3.65 -15.47 -25.54
C VAL A 188 -3.09 -15.82 -24.14
N LEU A 189 -1.81 -16.16 -24.03
CA LEU A 189 -1.11 -16.37 -22.76
C LEU A 189 -0.75 -15.03 -22.05
N VAL A 190 -0.75 -13.91 -22.79
CA VAL A 190 -0.28 -12.59 -22.32
C VAL A 190 -1.20 -11.98 -21.25
N THR A 191 -2.49 -12.29 -21.25
CA THR A 191 -3.38 -11.79 -20.15
C THR A 191 -2.97 -12.40 -18.80
N VAL A 192 -2.49 -13.65 -18.81
CA VAL A 192 -2.05 -14.37 -17.62
C VAL A 192 -0.60 -14.01 -17.24
N ALA A 193 0.28 -13.92 -18.24
CA ALA A 193 1.72 -13.61 -18.00
C ALA A 193 1.99 -12.13 -17.66
N ALA A 194 1.15 -11.20 -18.13
CA ALA A 194 1.29 -9.77 -17.82
C ALA A 194 1.02 -9.45 -16.33
N LEU A 195 0.22 -10.27 -15.63
CA LEU A 195 0.07 -10.20 -14.17
C LEU A 195 1.40 -10.46 -13.44
N VAL A 196 2.26 -11.31 -14.00
CA VAL A 196 3.54 -11.68 -13.38
C VAL A 196 4.63 -10.62 -13.60
N ILE A 197 4.63 -9.94 -14.76
CA ILE A 197 5.69 -9.01 -15.14
C ILE A 197 5.38 -7.57 -14.70
N GLY A 198 4.10 -7.20 -14.62
CA GLY A 198 3.64 -5.91 -14.09
C GLY A 198 3.71 -5.80 -12.56
N GLY A 199 3.72 -6.95 -11.86
CA GLY A 199 3.66 -7.04 -10.40
C GLY A 199 4.96 -6.78 -9.64
N VAL A 200 6.05 -6.43 -10.31
CA VAL A 200 7.39 -6.43 -9.72
C VAL A 200 7.88 -5.04 -9.26
N VAL A 201 7.01 -4.08 -9.07
CA VAL A 201 7.31 -2.91 -8.23
C VAL A 201 6.33 -2.92 -7.05
N VAL A 202 6.53 -3.88 -6.17
CA VAL A 202 5.92 -3.85 -4.84
C VAL A 202 6.63 -2.75 -4.06
N SER A 203 5.90 -1.71 -3.70
CA SER A 203 6.31 -0.82 -2.62
C SER A 203 6.54 -1.69 -1.38
N ASN A 204 7.71 -1.60 -0.78
CA ASN A 204 8.07 -2.33 0.43
C ASN A 204 6.95 -2.17 1.49
N PRO A 205 6.45 -3.26 2.10
CA PRO A 205 5.56 -3.16 3.26
C PRO A 205 6.30 -2.64 4.51
N ASP A 206 7.62 -2.60 4.49
CA ASP A 206 8.44 -1.93 5.49
C ASP A 206 8.51 -0.44 5.15
N GLY A 207 7.35 0.23 5.29
CA GLY A 207 7.34 1.67 5.43
C GLY A 207 8.29 2.03 6.56
N VAL A 208 9.37 2.73 6.21
CA VAL A 208 10.27 3.38 7.16
C VAL A 208 9.37 4.10 8.15
N ARG A 209 9.33 3.62 9.39
CA ARG A 209 8.79 4.39 10.50
C ARG A 209 9.76 5.56 10.68
N PRO A 210 9.38 6.82 10.37
CA PRO A 210 10.25 7.94 10.71
C PRO A 210 10.36 7.93 12.23
N GLY A 211 11.55 7.77 12.73
CA GLY A 211 11.84 8.05 14.13
C GLY A 211 11.38 9.48 14.40
N LEU A 212 10.60 9.66 15.44
CA LEU A 212 10.09 10.96 15.86
C LEU A 212 11.23 11.75 16.52
N ASP A 213 12.13 12.30 15.71
CA ASP A 213 13.04 13.33 16.18
C ASP A 213 12.40 14.71 15.98
N ARG A 214 12.27 15.41 17.09
CA ARG A 214 11.75 16.76 17.20
C ARG A 214 12.77 17.71 16.58
N SER A 215 12.54 18.17 15.36
CA SER A 215 13.30 19.29 14.80
C SER A 215 12.80 20.59 15.42
N GLU A 216 13.55 21.10 16.38
CA GLU A 216 13.37 22.47 16.89
C GLU A 216 13.84 23.46 15.82
N THR A 217 12.90 24.05 15.12
CA THR A 217 13.18 25.21 14.27
C THR A 217 12.96 26.48 15.10
N SER A 218 14.05 27.07 15.56
CA SER A 218 14.04 28.39 16.17
C SER A 218 13.63 29.42 15.14
N ALA A 219 12.42 29.97 15.26
CA ALA A 219 11.97 31.13 14.51
C ALA A 219 12.12 32.36 15.37
N SER A 220 12.90 33.32 14.87
CA SER A 220 13.16 34.63 15.50
C SER A 220 11.89 35.48 15.59
N GLY A 221 11.83 36.29 16.67
CA GLY A 221 10.65 37.01 17.12
C GLY A 221 10.12 38.11 16.20
N GLY A 222 8.82 38.04 16.03
CA GLY A 222 7.94 39.15 15.74
C GLY A 222 6.77 39.07 16.71
N ALA A 223 6.36 40.17 17.31
CA ALA A 223 5.25 40.21 18.26
C ALA A 223 3.97 39.65 17.59
N ARG A 224 3.55 38.48 18.04
CA ARG A 224 2.34 37.78 17.61
C ARG A 224 1.15 38.29 18.43
N PRO A 225 -0.05 38.44 17.84
CA PRO A 225 -1.26 38.60 18.64
C PRO A 225 -1.32 37.46 19.66
N GLU A 226 -1.73 37.75 20.87
CA GLU A 226 -1.86 36.79 21.97
C GLU A 226 -2.73 35.62 21.53
N GLU A 227 -2.08 34.47 21.29
CA GLU A 227 -2.75 33.28 20.82
C GLU A 227 -3.61 32.73 21.97
N PRO A 228 -4.88 32.39 21.74
CA PRO A 228 -5.74 31.86 22.80
C PRO A 228 -5.07 30.66 23.47
N PRO A 229 -5.22 30.49 24.80
CA PRO A 229 -4.57 29.41 25.53
C PRO A 229 -4.88 28.04 24.89
N ALA A 230 -3.88 27.17 24.89
CA ALA A 230 -4.00 25.84 24.35
C ALA A 230 -5.09 25.02 25.07
N PRO A 231 -5.92 24.23 24.36
CA PRO A 231 -6.95 23.40 24.97
C PRO A 231 -6.37 22.46 26.04
N ARG A 232 -7.00 22.42 27.20
CA ARG A 232 -6.63 21.50 28.30
C ARG A 232 -7.68 20.43 28.46
N LEU A 233 -7.24 19.18 28.52
CA LEU A 233 -8.10 17.99 28.72
C LEU A 233 -7.82 17.38 30.08
N ASP A 234 -8.88 16.89 30.73
CA ASP A 234 -8.81 16.12 31.96
C ASP A 234 -9.63 14.82 31.88
N ALA A 235 -9.66 14.05 32.95
CA ALA A 235 -10.35 12.77 32.98
C ALA A 235 -11.89 12.88 32.79
N ALA A 236 -12.48 14.06 33.07
CA ALA A 236 -13.92 14.28 32.88
C ALA A 236 -14.31 14.37 31.39
N ASN A 237 -13.34 14.73 30.54
CA ASN A 237 -13.52 14.79 29.08
C ASN A 237 -13.53 13.40 28.41
N LEU A 238 -13.38 12.32 29.19
CA LEU A 238 -13.40 10.96 28.70
C LEU A 238 -14.69 10.24 29.12
N LEU A 239 -15.06 9.24 28.32
CA LEU A 239 -16.18 8.34 28.59
C LEU A 239 -16.00 7.63 29.94
N THR A 240 -17.13 7.32 30.56
CA THR A 240 -17.23 6.49 31.75
C THR A 240 -17.72 5.07 31.37
N THR A 241 -17.57 4.10 32.27
CA THR A 241 -18.14 2.78 32.09
C THR A 241 -19.67 2.83 31.95
N GLY A 242 -20.33 3.76 32.65
CA GLY A 242 -21.77 4.00 32.53
C GLY A 242 -22.19 4.46 31.12
N ASP A 243 -21.36 5.24 30.42
CA ASP A 243 -21.63 5.65 29.05
C ASP A 243 -21.64 4.43 28.09
N LEU A 244 -20.69 3.51 28.26
CA LEU A 244 -20.64 2.27 27.48
C LEU A 244 -21.80 1.35 27.81
N ASP A 245 -22.11 1.17 29.10
CA ASP A 245 -23.27 0.37 29.56
C ASP A 245 -24.61 0.93 29.06
N ALA A 246 -24.74 2.23 28.92
CA ALA A 246 -25.95 2.88 28.42
C ALA A 246 -26.13 2.78 26.91
N THR A 247 -25.05 2.66 26.13
CA THR A 247 -25.09 2.77 24.66
C THR A 247 -24.83 1.47 23.94
N LEU A 248 -24.02 0.58 24.49
CA LEU A 248 -23.68 -0.70 23.87
C LEU A 248 -24.51 -1.85 24.45
N PRO A 249 -24.76 -2.93 23.71
CA PRO A 249 -25.55 -4.07 24.19
C PRO A 249 -24.84 -4.89 25.27
N THR A 250 -23.51 -4.78 25.35
CA THR A 250 -22.69 -5.46 26.36
C THR A 250 -22.65 -4.63 27.63
N ARG A 251 -22.73 -5.27 28.79
CA ARG A 251 -22.68 -4.66 30.11
C ARG A 251 -21.44 -5.10 30.89
N GLY A 252 -21.19 -4.43 32.01
CA GLY A 252 -20.08 -4.79 32.89
C GLY A 252 -18.73 -4.34 32.40
N TRP A 253 -18.65 -3.14 31.83
CA TRP A 253 -17.42 -2.53 31.37
C TRP A 253 -16.53 -2.11 32.55
N ARG A 254 -15.22 -2.31 32.39
CA ARG A 254 -14.17 -1.82 33.28
C ARG A 254 -13.24 -0.92 32.52
N GLY A 255 -12.95 0.26 33.05
CA GLY A 255 -12.07 1.24 32.43
C GLY A 255 -10.67 1.24 33.04
N SER A 256 -9.65 1.54 32.26
CA SER A 256 -8.32 1.89 32.75
C SER A 256 -8.28 3.29 33.35
N LEU A 257 -7.19 3.64 34.02
CA LEU A 257 -6.86 5.03 34.26
C LEU A 257 -6.56 5.74 32.92
N PRO A 258 -6.92 7.02 32.78
CA PRO A 258 -6.49 7.83 31.63
C PRO A 258 -4.97 7.96 31.57
N ASN A 259 -4.42 8.10 30.36
CA ASN A 259 -3.02 8.45 30.15
C ASN A 259 -2.88 9.42 28.96
N THR A 260 -1.71 10.05 28.85
CA THR A 260 -1.41 11.05 27.82
C THR A 260 -0.74 10.47 26.58
N ASN A 261 -0.62 9.13 26.48
CA ASN A 261 0.08 8.45 25.39
C ASN A 261 1.55 8.84 25.22
N THR A 262 2.21 9.31 26.29
CA THR A 262 3.62 9.70 26.29
C THR A 262 4.55 8.49 26.39
N ASP A 263 4.07 7.40 27.02
CA ASP A 263 4.83 6.19 27.25
C ASP A 263 4.70 5.17 26.10
N GLY A 264 5.63 4.25 26.03
CA GLY A 264 5.65 3.17 25.05
C GLY A 264 5.89 3.64 23.61
N ASP A 265 5.42 2.85 22.65
CA ASP A 265 5.54 3.11 21.21
C ASP A 265 4.56 4.19 20.69
N GLY A 266 3.64 4.66 21.55
CA GLY A 266 2.64 5.66 21.20
C GLY A 266 1.45 5.12 20.41
N SER A 267 1.33 3.80 20.26
CA SER A 267 0.25 3.15 19.50
C SER A 267 -0.94 2.88 20.42
N ALA A 268 -1.80 3.88 20.63
CA ALA A 268 -2.98 3.76 21.47
C ALA A 268 -4.18 3.11 20.76
N LEU A 269 -4.32 3.36 19.45
CA LEU A 269 -5.42 2.85 18.63
C LEU A 269 -4.92 1.80 17.62
N PRO A 270 -5.74 0.80 17.26
CA PRO A 270 -5.45 -0.04 16.09
C PRO A 270 -5.26 0.83 14.84
N CYS A 271 -4.38 0.43 13.94
CA CYS A 271 -4.08 1.16 12.69
C CYS A 271 -3.45 2.55 12.89
N GLN A 272 -3.11 2.95 14.09
CA GLN A 272 -2.48 4.23 14.36
C GLN A 272 -1.05 4.26 13.78
N ARG A 273 -0.72 5.32 13.03
CA ARG A 273 0.57 5.44 12.34
C ARG A 273 1.52 6.45 12.96
N GLN A 274 1.02 7.33 13.81
CA GLN A 274 1.76 8.39 14.50
C GLN A 274 1.23 8.52 15.91
N ARG A 275 2.05 8.94 16.85
CA ARG A 275 1.69 9.10 18.26
C ARG A 275 0.46 10.00 18.45
N TYR A 276 0.42 11.12 17.73
CA TYR A 276 -0.68 12.08 17.69
C TYR A 276 -1.08 12.34 16.24
N ALA A 277 -2.36 12.61 16.00
CA ALA A 277 -2.83 12.95 14.66
C ALA A 277 -2.46 14.40 14.28
N ASP A 278 -2.37 15.29 15.28
CA ASP A 278 -1.74 16.60 15.19
C ASP A 278 -0.35 16.51 15.85
N PRO A 279 0.77 16.61 15.09
CA PRO A 279 2.11 16.58 15.66
C PRO A 279 2.39 17.68 16.68
N GLN A 280 1.61 18.77 16.65
CA GLN A 280 1.67 19.91 17.56
C GLN A 280 0.52 19.90 18.57
N SER A 281 -0.08 18.74 18.83
CA SER A 281 -1.18 18.61 19.78
C SER A 281 -0.82 19.21 21.14
N SER A 282 -1.69 20.06 21.65
CA SER A 282 -1.51 20.71 22.95
C SER A 282 -1.92 19.83 24.13
N SER A 283 -2.85 18.90 23.90
CA SER A 283 -3.24 17.92 24.89
C SER A 283 -3.83 16.65 24.25
N TYR A 284 -3.57 15.52 24.87
CA TYR A 284 -4.03 14.20 24.38
C TYR A 284 -4.33 13.28 25.54
N LEU A 285 -5.48 12.63 25.52
CA LEU A 285 -5.87 11.64 26.52
C LEU A 285 -6.37 10.36 25.85
N VAL A 286 -6.01 9.24 26.48
CA VAL A 286 -6.44 7.89 26.10
C VAL A 286 -7.07 7.19 27.29
N LYS A 287 -8.15 6.46 27.04
CA LYS A 287 -8.75 5.56 28.02
C LYS A 287 -9.23 4.29 27.35
N SER A 288 -8.88 3.15 27.94
CA SER A 288 -9.26 1.83 27.45
C SER A 288 -10.35 1.21 28.32
N PHE A 289 -11.21 0.41 27.69
CA PHE A 289 -12.29 -0.31 28.37
C PHE A 289 -12.32 -1.75 27.92
N ARG A 290 -12.66 -2.64 28.85
CA ARG A 290 -12.85 -4.07 28.58
C ARG A 290 -14.16 -4.53 29.19
N ALA A 291 -14.96 -5.25 28.43
CA ALA A 291 -16.17 -5.86 28.94
C ALA A 291 -15.84 -7.18 29.61
N THR A 292 -16.49 -7.45 30.75
CA THR A 292 -16.47 -8.77 31.37
C THR A 292 -17.32 -9.72 30.52
N THR A 293 -16.69 -10.74 29.92
CA THR A 293 -17.36 -11.71 29.06
C THR A 293 -17.34 -13.08 29.70
N LYS A 294 -18.48 -13.81 29.60
CA LYS A 294 -18.55 -15.23 29.95
C LYS A 294 -17.73 -16.07 28.97
N PRO A 295 -17.19 -17.23 29.37
CA PRO A 295 -16.56 -18.18 28.45
C PRO A 295 -17.45 -18.45 27.22
N GLY A 296 -16.86 -18.49 26.03
CA GLY A 296 -17.59 -18.70 24.78
C GLY A 296 -18.28 -17.47 24.18
N ARG A 297 -18.27 -16.31 24.84
CA ARG A 297 -18.77 -15.05 24.29
C ARG A 297 -17.66 -14.22 23.65
N PRO A 298 -17.97 -13.44 22.60
CA PRO A 298 -16.99 -12.55 21.96
C PRO A 298 -16.35 -11.60 22.98
N ARG A 299 -15.02 -11.48 22.95
CA ARG A 299 -14.32 -10.45 23.72
C ARG A 299 -14.64 -9.09 23.11
N ARG A 300 -14.94 -8.11 23.97
CA ARG A 300 -15.24 -6.75 23.56
C ARG A 300 -14.34 -5.77 24.28
N THR A 301 -13.76 -4.85 23.52
CA THR A 301 -12.99 -3.74 24.05
C THR A 301 -13.46 -2.43 23.43
N ALA A 302 -13.16 -1.33 24.10
CA ALA A 302 -13.32 0.00 23.56
C ALA A 302 -12.12 0.85 23.97
N ILE A 303 -11.69 1.74 23.09
CA ILE A 303 -10.64 2.71 23.36
C ILE A 303 -11.17 4.07 22.92
N GLN A 304 -11.05 5.06 23.78
CA GLN A 304 -11.30 6.45 23.43
C GLN A 304 -10.00 7.20 23.44
N THR A 305 -9.81 8.05 22.43
CA THR A 305 -8.81 9.13 22.43
C THR A 305 -9.51 10.47 22.26
N VAL A 306 -8.99 11.50 22.92
CA VAL A 306 -9.35 12.90 22.70
C VAL A 306 -8.06 13.66 22.50
N GLU A 307 -8.00 14.44 21.43
CA GLU A 307 -6.85 15.25 21.03
C GLU A 307 -7.28 16.70 20.89
N GLY A 308 -6.60 17.61 21.58
CA GLY A 308 -6.78 19.06 21.49
C GLY A 308 -5.71 19.68 20.61
N SER A 309 -6.13 20.45 19.62
CA SER A 309 -5.25 21.22 18.72
C SER A 309 -5.32 22.70 19.01
N ASP A 310 -4.24 23.44 18.76
CA ASP A 310 -4.16 24.89 19.02
C ASP A 310 -5.08 25.70 18.08
N ARG A 311 -5.45 25.16 16.92
CA ARG A 311 -6.23 25.84 15.86
C ARG A 311 -7.24 24.90 15.21
N ASP A 312 -8.36 25.45 14.74
CA ASP A 312 -9.38 24.70 14.00
C ASP A 312 -8.82 23.98 12.78
N GLN A 313 -7.89 24.58 12.04
CA GLN A 313 -7.26 23.97 10.89
C GLN A 313 -6.38 22.77 11.28
N ALA A 314 -5.72 22.83 12.43
CA ALA A 314 -4.94 21.71 12.97
C ALA A 314 -5.87 20.56 13.40
N ALA A 315 -6.98 20.87 14.11
CA ALA A 315 -8.02 19.87 14.44
C ALA A 315 -8.65 19.24 13.20
N GLN A 316 -8.87 20.03 12.13
CA GLN A 316 -9.35 19.51 10.86
C GLN A 316 -8.35 18.52 10.23
N ARG A 317 -7.06 18.81 10.31
CA ARG A 317 -6.01 17.87 9.85
C ARG A 317 -5.96 16.64 10.75
N ALA A 318 -5.99 16.79 12.07
CA ALA A 318 -6.03 15.69 13.02
C ALA A 318 -7.19 14.73 12.75
N TYR A 319 -8.39 15.28 12.58
CA TYR A 319 -9.58 14.49 12.18
C TYR A 319 -9.35 13.72 10.87
N SER A 320 -8.82 14.39 9.86
CA SER A 320 -8.55 13.75 8.56
C SER A 320 -7.47 12.67 8.66
N THR A 321 -6.40 12.93 9.42
CA THR A 321 -5.29 11.98 9.68
C THR A 321 -5.81 10.75 10.42
N THR A 322 -6.61 10.94 11.47
CA THR A 322 -7.22 9.83 12.21
C THR A 322 -8.12 8.97 11.32
N LEU A 323 -8.93 9.58 10.46
CA LEU A 323 -9.72 8.85 9.47
C LEU A 323 -8.86 8.04 8.50
N GLN A 324 -7.74 8.61 8.04
CA GLN A 324 -6.84 7.93 7.10
C GLN A 324 -6.13 6.73 7.73
N TRP A 325 -5.83 6.74 9.03
CA TRP A 325 -5.27 5.58 9.71
C TRP A 325 -6.17 4.35 9.53
N PHE A 326 -7.47 4.50 9.76
CA PHE A 326 -8.43 3.41 9.60
C PHE A 326 -8.75 3.12 8.14
N ALA A 327 -8.94 4.15 7.32
CA ALA A 327 -9.29 3.98 5.92
C ALA A 327 -8.20 3.31 5.07
N GLY A 328 -6.94 3.41 5.50
CA GLY A 328 -5.78 2.78 4.86
C GLY A 328 -5.11 1.72 5.73
N CYS A 329 -5.81 1.12 6.69
CA CYS A 329 -5.28 0.11 7.59
C CYS A 329 -5.02 -1.21 6.87
N THR A 330 -3.75 -1.62 6.83
CA THR A 330 -3.33 -2.91 6.23
C THR A 330 -2.86 -3.93 7.28
N GLU A 331 -2.92 -3.60 8.58
CA GLU A 331 -2.54 -4.48 9.67
C GLU A 331 -3.46 -5.71 9.72
N GLY A 332 -2.93 -6.87 10.06
CA GLY A 332 -3.71 -8.08 10.31
C GLY A 332 -4.63 -8.55 9.19
N ARG A 333 -4.36 -8.23 7.91
CA ARG A 333 -5.31 -8.45 6.81
C ARG A 333 -6.63 -7.70 7.03
N THR A 334 -6.57 -6.44 7.36
CA THR A 334 -7.77 -5.64 7.61
C THR A 334 -8.50 -5.27 6.32
N GLN A 335 -9.82 -5.45 6.31
CA GLN A 335 -10.72 -5.04 5.24
C GLN A 335 -11.65 -3.93 5.73
N LEU A 336 -11.82 -2.86 4.95
CA LEU A 336 -12.81 -1.82 5.18
C LEU A 336 -14.20 -2.31 4.70
N ILE A 337 -15.08 -2.62 5.62
CA ILE A 337 -16.41 -3.17 5.33
C ILE A 337 -17.40 -2.05 4.94
N SER A 338 -17.46 -0.96 5.72
CA SER A 338 -18.37 0.15 5.41
C SER A 338 -17.87 1.47 5.96
N THR A 339 -18.31 2.56 5.31
CA THR A 339 -18.06 3.94 5.72
C THR A 339 -19.39 4.66 5.84
N ARG A 340 -19.61 5.37 6.93
CA ARG A 340 -20.84 6.09 7.20
C ARG A 340 -20.53 7.50 7.69
N ARG A 341 -21.25 8.48 7.16
CA ARG A 341 -21.24 9.84 7.71
C ARG A 341 -22.30 9.90 8.81
N ILE A 342 -21.95 10.59 9.89
CA ILE A 342 -22.83 10.83 11.02
C ILE A 342 -23.12 12.34 11.05
N GLY A 343 -24.37 12.72 10.96
CA GLY A 343 -24.83 14.09 11.14
C GLY A 343 -25.31 14.32 12.56
N ARG A 344 -25.27 15.57 13.02
CA ARG A 344 -25.69 16.05 14.35
C ARG A 344 -24.83 15.53 15.51
N VAL A 345 -23.58 15.17 15.23
CA VAL A 345 -22.59 14.76 16.24
C VAL A 345 -21.28 15.49 15.91
N GLY A 346 -20.96 16.54 16.68
CA GLY A 346 -19.83 17.41 16.38
C GLY A 346 -20.02 18.23 15.10
N ASP A 347 -18.98 18.91 14.66
CA ASP A 347 -18.92 19.60 13.37
C ASP A 347 -18.81 18.61 12.22
N GLN A 348 -18.09 17.51 12.45
CA GLN A 348 -17.88 16.42 11.49
C GLN A 348 -17.80 15.11 12.25
N ALA A 349 -18.46 14.07 11.73
CA ALA A 349 -18.31 12.73 12.28
C ALA A 349 -18.46 11.64 11.22
N MET A 350 -17.66 10.59 11.38
CA MET A 350 -17.69 9.40 10.54
C MET A 350 -17.54 8.12 11.37
N LEU A 351 -18.10 7.04 10.84
CA LEU A 351 -17.95 5.70 11.37
C LEU A 351 -17.45 4.78 10.26
N LEU A 352 -16.34 4.10 10.53
CA LEU A 352 -15.76 3.08 9.68
C LEU A 352 -15.89 1.72 10.37
N VAL A 353 -16.37 0.73 9.64
CA VAL A 353 -16.36 -0.66 10.07
C VAL A 353 -15.26 -1.39 9.32
N LEU A 354 -14.34 -1.98 10.05
CA LEU A 354 -13.24 -2.76 9.52
C LEU A 354 -13.31 -4.18 10.06
N ARG A 355 -12.69 -5.11 9.37
CA ARG A 355 -12.54 -6.49 9.82
C ARG A 355 -11.12 -6.95 9.61
N GLU A 356 -10.48 -7.33 10.69
CA GLU A 356 -9.23 -8.09 10.66
C GLU A 356 -9.57 -9.57 10.46
N TRP A 357 -8.87 -10.22 9.54
CA TRP A 357 -9.15 -11.60 9.16
C TRP A 357 -8.16 -12.62 9.73
N ASN A 358 -7.01 -12.19 10.22
CA ASN A 358 -6.06 -13.05 10.93
C ASN A 358 -6.43 -13.17 12.42
N GLY A 359 -7.40 -14.04 12.73
CA GLY A 359 -8.05 -14.10 14.03
C GLY A 359 -9.21 -13.09 14.05
N PRO A 360 -10.36 -13.46 13.45
CA PRO A 360 -11.40 -12.49 13.07
C PRO A 360 -11.79 -11.55 14.19
N VAL A 361 -11.61 -10.24 13.95
CA VAL A 361 -12.01 -9.15 14.84
C VAL A 361 -12.71 -8.08 14.03
N THR A 362 -13.91 -7.70 14.45
CA THR A 362 -14.62 -6.56 13.90
C THR A 362 -14.28 -5.31 14.68
N LEU A 363 -13.74 -4.29 14.00
CA LEU A 363 -13.44 -2.98 14.55
C LEU A 363 -14.49 -1.97 14.07
N THR A 364 -14.95 -1.11 14.98
CA THR A 364 -15.80 0.04 14.63
C THR A 364 -15.11 1.29 15.12
N ALA A 365 -14.54 2.05 14.18
CA ALA A 365 -13.89 3.32 14.45
C ALA A 365 -14.87 4.46 14.21
N SER A 366 -15.27 5.15 15.28
CA SER A 366 -16.17 6.29 15.27
C SER A 366 -15.35 7.53 15.62
N ILE A 367 -15.26 8.50 14.71
CA ILE A 367 -14.38 9.66 14.83
C ILE A 367 -15.20 10.93 14.62
N ALA A 368 -15.04 11.91 15.51
CA ALA A 368 -15.69 13.21 15.42
C ALA A 368 -14.68 14.34 15.65
N ARG A 369 -14.93 15.48 15.00
CA ARG A 369 -14.33 16.77 15.34
C ARG A 369 -15.40 17.68 15.93
N THR A 370 -15.09 18.37 17.02
CA THR A 370 -15.88 19.46 17.57
C THR A 370 -14.95 20.61 17.98
N GLY A 371 -15.02 21.71 17.24
CA GLY A 371 -14.07 22.83 17.38
C GLY A 371 -12.63 22.35 17.20
N ARG A 372 -11.82 22.58 18.24
CA ARG A 372 -10.41 22.20 18.30
C ARG A 372 -10.16 20.77 18.79
N PHE A 373 -11.22 20.01 19.11
CA PHE A 373 -11.08 18.64 19.62
C PHE A 373 -11.38 17.59 18.53
N THR A 374 -10.49 16.60 18.43
CA THR A 374 -10.70 15.38 17.68
C THR A 374 -10.90 14.21 18.64
N THR A 375 -12.06 13.57 18.59
CA THR A 375 -12.40 12.42 19.43
C THR A 375 -12.53 11.18 18.58
N ALA A 376 -11.84 10.10 18.95
CA ALA A 376 -12.01 8.81 18.36
C ALA A 376 -12.47 7.78 19.41
N VAL A 377 -13.48 6.99 19.06
CA VAL A 377 -13.95 5.86 19.86
C VAL A 377 -13.88 4.62 18.97
N VAL A 378 -13.02 3.68 19.35
CA VAL A 378 -12.81 2.43 18.61
C VAL A 378 -13.31 1.29 19.47
N THR A 379 -14.35 0.58 19.01
CA THR A 379 -14.82 -0.66 19.66
C THR A 379 -14.38 -1.86 18.86
N THR A 380 -14.00 -2.93 19.55
CA THR A 380 -13.66 -4.21 18.92
C THR A 380 -14.54 -5.34 19.48
N ALA A 381 -14.81 -6.31 18.62
CA ALA A 381 -15.45 -7.56 19.01
C ALA A 381 -14.80 -8.72 18.24
N THR A 382 -14.42 -9.80 18.94
CA THR A 382 -13.96 -11.02 18.27
C THR A 382 -15.09 -11.63 17.44
N GLY A 383 -14.76 -12.16 16.26
CA GLY A 383 -15.72 -12.75 15.33
C GLY A 383 -16.08 -11.84 14.16
N VAL A 384 -16.99 -12.35 13.34
CA VAL A 384 -17.41 -11.71 12.05
C VAL A 384 -18.79 -11.05 12.15
N ASP A 385 -19.36 -10.97 13.32
CA ASP A 385 -20.69 -10.38 13.53
C ASP A 385 -20.75 -8.92 13.08
N SER A 386 -21.93 -8.51 12.63
CA SER A 386 -22.19 -7.11 12.30
C SER A 386 -22.14 -6.26 13.58
N PRO A 387 -21.44 -5.12 13.57
CA PRO A 387 -21.36 -4.26 14.74
C PRO A 387 -22.70 -3.56 15.01
N ASP A 388 -22.96 -3.24 16.26
CA ASP A 388 -24.04 -2.34 16.65
C ASP A 388 -23.70 -0.88 16.25
N VAL A 389 -24.07 -0.51 15.02
CA VAL A 389 -23.84 0.84 14.50
C VAL A 389 -24.56 1.91 15.33
N ARG A 390 -25.79 1.62 15.79
CA ARG A 390 -26.56 2.61 16.56
C ARG A 390 -25.93 2.89 17.92
N GLY A 391 -25.53 1.84 18.62
CA GLY A 391 -24.83 1.98 19.89
C GLY A 391 -23.50 2.70 19.77
N ASN A 392 -22.70 2.39 18.73
CA ASN A 392 -21.43 3.08 18.48
C ASN A 392 -21.62 4.57 18.15
N VAL A 393 -22.65 4.92 17.39
CA VAL A 393 -22.99 6.33 17.09
C VAL A 393 -23.44 7.06 18.35
N ALA A 394 -24.26 6.42 19.20
CA ALA A 394 -24.68 6.99 20.47
C ALA A 394 -23.50 7.18 21.43
N LEU A 395 -22.56 6.22 21.46
CA LEU A 395 -21.35 6.31 22.26
C LEU A 395 -20.44 7.46 21.80
N LEU A 396 -20.28 7.64 20.48
CA LEU A 396 -19.56 8.79 19.95
C LEU A 396 -20.23 10.11 20.34
N GLY A 397 -21.56 10.18 20.28
CA GLY A 397 -22.32 11.36 20.71
C GLY A 397 -22.04 11.72 22.18
N ARG A 398 -21.95 10.70 23.07
CA ARG A 398 -21.55 10.92 24.47
C ARG A 398 -20.11 11.38 24.60
N ALA A 399 -19.20 10.81 23.81
CA ALA A 399 -17.79 11.22 23.79
C ALA A 399 -17.62 12.69 23.35
N VAL A 400 -18.37 13.13 22.34
CA VAL A 400 -18.41 14.54 21.92
C VAL A 400 -18.98 15.42 23.02
N GLN A 401 -20.05 14.98 23.69
CA GLN A 401 -20.66 15.74 24.78
C GLN A 401 -19.70 15.97 25.96
N ARG A 402 -18.75 15.07 26.21
CA ARG A 402 -17.74 15.21 27.27
C ARG A 402 -16.76 16.37 27.06
N VAL A 403 -16.64 16.89 25.87
CA VAL A 403 -15.76 18.04 25.55
C VAL A 403 -16.55 19.30 25.20
N CYS A 404 -17.88 19.24 25.19
CA CYS A 404 -18.74 20.32 24.75
C CYS A 404 -18.76 21.55 25.67
N ASP A 405 -18.41 21.37 26.93
CA ASP A 405 -18.36 22.48 27.92
C ASP A 405 -17.02 23.22 27.88
N LEU A 406 -16.07 22.75 27.05
CA LEU A 406 -14.77 23.41 26.89
C LEU A 406 -14.90 24.60 25.94
N PRO A 407 -14.18 25.72 26.22
CA PRO A 407 -14.29 26.96 25.44
C PRO A 407 -13.99 26.77 23.94
N GLU A 408 -13.10 25.86 23.60
CA GLU A 408 -12.64 25.58 22.23
C GLU A 408 -13.53 24.57 21.49
N ALA A 409 -14.61 24.12 22.11
CA ALA A 409 -15.56 23.20 21.49
C ALA A 409 -16.39 23.90 20.41
N GLY A 410 -16.70 23.14 19.35
CA GLY A 410 -17.60 23.55 18.28
C GLY A 410 -19.02 23.01 18.49
N ALA A 411 -19.60 22.46 17.42
CA ALA A 411 -20.92 21.85 17.50
C ALA A 411 -20.92 20.62 18.40
N CYS A 412 -21.92 20.55 19.28
CA CYS A 412 -22.17 19.41 20.15
C CYS A 412 -23.15 18.42 19.53
N ALA A 413 -23.32 17.25 20.16
CA ALA A 413 -24.35 16.30 19.76
C ALA A 413 -25.75 16.88 20.03
N LYS A 414 -26.60 16.97 19.01
CA LYS A 414 -27.95 17.53 19.09
C LYS A 414 -29.01 16.52 18.62
N GLY A 415 -29.86 16.08 19.52
CA GLY A 415 -30.98 15.20 19.19
C GLY A 415 -30.53 13.85 18.62
N ARG A 416 -31.35 13.25 17.74
CA ARG A 416 -31.05 11.94 17.14
C ARG A 416 -30.04 12.11 16.00
N ALA A 417 -28.93 11.38 16.07
CA ALA A 417 -27.92 11.35 15.03
C ALA A 417 -28.47 10.81 13.69
N GLU A 418 -28.04 11.40 12.60
CA GLU A 418 -28.34 10.95 11.24
C GLU A 418 -27.19 10.12 10.69
N VAL A 419 -27.45 8.92 10.21
CA VAL A 419 -26.43 8.00 9.71
C VAL A 419 -26.68 7.69 8.24
N ARG A 420 -25.70 8.01 7.37
CA ARG A 420 -25.80 7.76 5.93
C ARG A 420 -24.57 7.00 5.45
N THR A 421 -24.76 5.92 4.68
CA THR A 421 -23.68 5.24 4.00
C THR A 421 -23.09 6.15 2.92
N VAL A 422 -21.76 6.26 2.89
CA VAL A 422 -21.03 7.11 1.94
C VAL A 422 -19.91 6.31 1.26
N SER A 423 -19.29 6.91 0.25
CA SER A 423 -18.10 6.35 -0.39
C SER A 423 -16.97 6.20 0.63
N PRO A 424 -16.04 5.25 0.43
CA PRO A 424 -14.86 5.11 1.28
C PRO A 424 -14.08 6.41 1.38
N VAL A 425 -13.45 6.64 2.53
CA VAL A 425 -12.54 7.78 2.70
C VAL A 425 -11.43 7.70 1.65
N PRO A 426 -11.03 8.82 1.01
CA PRO A 426 -9.91 8.85 0.08
C PRO A 426 -8.61 8.38 0.74
N VAL A 427 -7.87 7.48 0.09
CA VAL A 427 -6.56 7.02 0.55
C VAL A 427 -5.59 6.94 -0.62
N GLY A 428 -4.32 7.26 -0.37
CA GLY A 428 -3.27 7.22 -1.39
C GLY A 428 -3.43 8.27 -2.50
N GLU A 429 -2.60 8.14 -3.53
CA GLU A 429 -2.52 9.08 -4.66
C GLU A 429 -3.68 8.94 -5.65
N VAL A 430 -4.29 7.76 -5.70
CA VAL A 430 -5.39 7.42 -6.63
C VAL A 430 -6.62 6.92 -5.87
N PRO A 431 -7.29 7.78 -5.09
CA PRO A 431 -8.37 7.39 -4.19
C PRO A 431 -9.60 6.81 -4.90
N TRP A 432 -9.71 7.01 -6.19
CA TRP A 432 -10.75 6.45 -7.06
C TRP A 432 -10.52 4.99 -7.48
N MET A 433 -9.34 4.42 -7.16
CA MET A 433 -9.06 2.99 -7.36
C MET A 433 -9.30 2.20 -6.06
N LEU A 434 -9.44 0.89 -6.20
CA LEU A 434 -9.37 -0.01 -5.06
C LEU A 434 -8.00 0.10 -4.39
N SER A 435 -7.97 -0.08 -3.09
CA SER A 435 -6.77 -0.24 -2.28
C SER A 435 -6.80 -1.58 -1.58
N GLU A 436 -5.71 -1.97 -0.95
CA GLU A 436 -5.54 -3.25 -0.26
C GLU A 436 -6.65 -3.50 0.77
N VAL A 437 -7.09 -2.44 1.47
CA VAL A 437 -8.18 -2.53 2.47
C VAL A 437 -9.56 -2.78 1.87
N ASP A 438 -9.74 -2.61 0.57
CA ASP A 438 -11.02 -2.92 -0.09
C ASP A 438 -11.15 -4.39 -0.45
N LEU A 439 -10.02 -5.13 -0.48
CA LEU A 439 -9.97 -6.49 -0.98
C LEU A 439 -10.41 -7.49 0.09
N PRO A 440 -11.33 -8.40 -0.26
CA PRO A 440 -11.77 -9.45 0.66
C PRO A 440 -10.67 -10.52 0.83
N PRO A 441 -10.73 -11.32 1.90
CA PRO A 441 -9.94 -12.54 1.97
C PRO A 441 -10.37 -13.49 0.86
N VAL A 442 -9.46 -14.38 0.47
CA VAL A 442 -9.71 -15.45 -0.49
C VAL A 442 -9.39 -16.77 0.17
N ASP A 443 -10.39 -17.61 0.32
CA ASP A 443 -10.30 -18.91 0.99
C ASP A 443 -9.36 -18.91 2.22
N ASP A 444 -8.55 -19.93 2.41
CA ASP A 444 -7.63 -20.10 3.54
C ASP A 444 -6.29 -19.34 3.40
N VAL A 445 -6.14 -18.48 2.40
CA VAL A 445 -4.91 -17.71 2.22
C VAL A 445 -4.78 -16.66 3.33
N ARG A 446 -3.73 -16.76 4.14
CA ARG A 446 -3.50 -15.88 5.29
C ARG A 446 -2.68 -14.63 4.99
N GLN A 447 -1.92 -14.65 3.90
CA GLN A 447 -1.09 -13.53 3.47
C GLN A 447 -1.98 -12.36 2.98
N PRO A 448 -1.56 -11.12 3.20
CA PRO A 448 -2.31 -9.95 2.76
C PRO A 448 -2.20 -9.73 1.25
N TRP A 449 -3.20 -9.07 0.69
CA TRP A 449 -3.12 -8.49 -0.63
C TRP A 449 -2.11 -7.34 -0.66
N VAL A 450 -1.36 -7.26 -1.74
CA VAL A 450 -0.43 -6.17 -2.02
C VAL A 450 -0.70 -5.61 -3.41
N GLY A 451 -0.94 -4.31 -3.48
CA GLY A 451 -1.17 -3.62 -4.74
C GLY A 451 0.13 -3.12 -5.37
N THR A 452 0.22 -3.20 -6.69
CA THR A 452 1.30 -2.53 -7.42
C THR A 452 1.11 -1.01 -7.39
N ALA A 453 2.17 -0.25 -7.60
CA ALA A 453 2.05 1.19 -7.80
C ALA A 453 1.11 1.47 -9.00
N PRO A 454 0.14 2.39 -8.85
CA PRO A 454 -0.72 2.81 -9.94
C PRO A 454 0.10 3.37 -11.11
N ARG A 455 -0.27 3.02 -12.34
CA ARG A 455 0.43 3.48 -13.54
C ARG A 455 -0.54 3.97 -14.60
N GLN A 456 -0.11 4.95 -15.38
CA GLN A 456 -0.87 5.37 -16.56
C GLN A 456 -1.11 4.16 -17.47
N THR A 457 -2.36 3.98 -17.90
CA THR A 457 -2.77 2.82 -18.70
C THR A 457 -2.12 2.85 -20.07
N ARG A 458 -1.22 1.91 -20.33
CA ARG A 458 -0.71 1.60 -21.66
C ARG A 458 -1.46 0.44 -22.30
N GLN A 459 -1.97 -0.46 -21.47
CA GLN A 459 -2.76 -1.63 -21.81
C GLN A 459 -3.76 -1.88 -20.68
N ASN A 460 -4.98 -2.29 -21.01
CA ASN A 460 -5.98 -2.67 -20.02
C ASN A 460 -5.82 -4.15 -19.67
N PHE A 461 -5.20 -4.42 -18.53
CA PHE A 461 -4.98 -5.79 -18.05
C PHE A 461 -6.23 -6.43 -17.45
N ALA A 462 -7.28 -5.67 -17.17
CA ALA A 462 -8.56 -6.19 -16.73
C ALA A 462 -9.46 -6.64 -17.89
N ALA A 463 -9.08 -6.32 -19.14
CA ALA A 463 -9.81 -6.76 -20.32
C ALA A 463 -9.59 -8.24 -20.62
N THR A 464 -10.62 -8.87 -21.15
CA THR A 464 -10.59 -10.25 -21.64
C THR A 464 -10.48 -10.28 -23.16
N ARG A 465 -10.28 -11.47 -23.73
CA ARG A 465 -10.35 -11.66 -25.20
C ARG A 465 -11.74 -11.30 -25.78
N CYS A 466 -12.77 -11.35 -24.94
CA CYS A 466 -14.14 -11.07 -25.33
C CYS A 466 -14.39 -9.59 -25.57
N ASP A 467 -14.10 -8.76 -24.58
CA ASP A 467 -14.42 -7.34 -24.58
C ASP A 467 -13.34 -6.48 -25.25
N GLN A 468 -12.08 -6.88 -25.16
CA GLN A 468 -10.92 -6.15 -25.70
C GLN A 468 -10.96 -4.64 -25.39
N ALA A 469 -11.54 -4.29 -24.23
CA ALA A 469 -11.80 -2.93 -23.83
C ALA A 469 -10.49 -2.14 -23.65
N SER A 470 -10.43 -0.96 -24.26
CA SER A 470 -9.27 -0.07 -24.15
C SER A 470 -9.64 1.19 -23.39
N PHE A 471 -8.85 1.54 -22.39
CA PHE A 471 -8.95 2.80 -21.64
C PHE A 471 -7.97 3.84 -22.18
N ARG A 472 -7.84 3.90 -23.51
CA ARG A 472 -6.90 4.76 -24.24
C ARG A 472 -7.55 5.37 -25.47
N GLY A 473 -6.92 6.44 -25.96
CA GLY A 473 -7.34 7.12 -27.19
C GLY A 473 -8.04 8.45 -26.93
N LYS A 474 -8.57 9.03 -27.99
CA LYS A 474 -9.18 10.36 -27.95
C LYS A 474 -10.38 10.39 -26.97
N GLY A 475 -10.39 11.35 -26.07
CA GLY A 475 -11.46 11.59 -25.10
C GLY A 475 -11.29 10.87 -23.77
N TRP A 476 -10.36 9.91 -23.63
CA TRP A 476 -10.01 9.33 -22.34
C TRP A 476 -9.19 10.30 -21.49
N SER A 477 -9.46 10.33 -20.20
CA SER A 477 -8.68 11.06 -19.19
C SER A 477 -8.53 10.23 -17.92
N ASN A 478 -7.49 10.52 -17.12
CA ASN A 478 -7.19 9.88 -15.85
C ASN A 478 -7.12 8.33 -15.92
N SER A 479 -6.71 7.80 -17.07
CA SER A 479 -6.63 6.37 -17.31
C SER A 479 -5.45 5.76 -16.53
N THR A 480 -5.76 4.96 -15.53
CA THR A 480 -4.79 4.37 -14.59
C THR A 480 -5.11 2.88 -14.41
N THR A 481 -4.06 2.06 -14.34
CA THR A 481 -4.16 0.62 -14.08
C THR A 481 -3.33 0.22 -12.87
N ARG A 482 -3.82 -0.79 -12.14
CA ARG A 482 -3.17 -1.37 -10.96
C ARG A 482 -3.48 -2.86 -10.87
N ALA A 483 -2.54 -3.65 -10.36
CA ALA A 483 -2.74 -5.06 -10.06
C ALA A 483 -2.58 -5.33 -8.56
N PHE A 484 -3.25 -6.38 -8.07
CA PHE A 484 -3.15 -6.85 -6.69
C PHE A 484 -2.80 -8.32 -6.69
N LEU A 485 -1.84 -8.68 -5.86
CA LEU A 485 -1.28 -10.02 -5.72
C LEU A 485 -1.20 -10.37 -4.22
N ILE A 486 -0.99 -11.65 -3.92
CA ILE A 486 -0.74 -12.10 -2.54
C ILE A 486 0.67 -12.69 -2.48
N PRO A 487 1.70 -11.87 -2.21
CA PRO A 487 3.08 -12.35 -2.10
C PRO A 487 3.24 -13.35 -0.95
N GLY A 488 4.12 -14.34 -1.14
CA GLY A 488 4.39 -15.36 -0.12
C GLY A 488 3.35 -16.47 -0.03
N ALA A 489 2.20 -16.35 -0.70
CA ALA A 489 1.30 -17.47 -0.94
C ALA A 489 1.82 -18.32 -2.11
N ARG A 490 1.68 -19.65 -2.02
CA ARG A 490 2.06 -20.59 -3.11
C ARG A 490 0.96 -20.61 -4.17
N LEU A 491 0.78 -19.49 -4.88
CA LEU A 491 -0.25 -19.33 -5.88
C LEU A 491 0.35 -19.32 -7.29
N PRO A 492 -0.38 -19.77 -8.33
CA PRO A 492 0.05 -19.66 -9.71
C PRO A 492 0.37 -18.20 -10.08
N ALA A 493 1.29 -18.02 -11.00
CA ALA A 493 1.69 -16.71 -11.49
C ALA A 493 0.54 -15.93 -12.16
N SER A 494 -0.51 -16.64 -12.59
CA SER A 494 -1.73 -16.07 -13.17
C SER A 494 -2.73 -15.55 -12.13
N PHE A 495 -2.62 -15.99 -10.87
CA PHE A 495 -3.54 -15.57 -9.82
C PHE A 495 -3.40 -14.07 -9.53
N GLY A 496 -4.51 -13.38 -9.41
CA GLY A 496 -4.52 -11.99 -8.97
C GLY A 496 -5.72 -11.21 -9.47
N LEU A 497 -5.77 -9.96 -9.04
CA LEU A 497 -6.81 -9.01 -9.41
C LEU A 497 -6.18 -7.83 -10.12
N THR A 498 -6.80 -7.39 -11.21
CA THR A 498 -6.42 -6.18 -11.93
C THR A 498 -7.57 -5.19 -11.95
N GLN A 499 -7.23 -3.92 -11.86
CA GLN A 499 -8.19 -2.85 -12.04
C GLN A 499 -7.65 -1.82 -13.01
N THR A 500 -8.49 -1.40 -13.94
CA THR A 500 -8.24 -0.24 -14.80
C THR A 500 -9.39 0.75 -14.65
N VAL A 501 -9.07 2.01 -14.44
CA VAL A 501 -10.04 3.11 -14.33
C VAL A 501 -9.72 4.19 -15.36
N GLY A 502 -10.71 5.00 -15.70
CA GLY A 502 -10.56 6.15 -16.59
C GLY A 502 -11.86 6.91 -16.72
N ALA A 503 -11.82 8.06 -17.38
CA ALA A 503 -13.02 8.86 -17.63
C ALA A 503 -13.17 9.18 -19.11
N LEU A 504 -14.43 9.19 -19.55
CA LEU A 504 -14.92 9.66 -20.85
C LEU A 504 -16.03 10.71 -20.63
N PRO A 505 -16.40 11.51 -21.62
CA PRO A 505 -17.66 12.23 -21.61
C PRO A 505 -18.82 11.27 -21.31
N PRO A 506 -19.84 11.66 -20.52
CA PRO A 506 -20.87 10.74 -20.02
C PRO A 506 -21.58 9.91 -21.09
N GLU A 507 -21.88 10.52 -22.25
CA GLU A 507 -22.52 9.81 -23.38
C GLU A 507 -21.60 8.73 -23.96
N ARG A 508 -20.31 9.06 -24.12
CA ARG A 508 -19.32 8.10 -24.61
C ARG A 508 -19.06 6.99 -23.60
N ALA A 509 -19.08 7.30 -22.30
CA ALA A 509 -18.97 6.29 -21.25
C ALA A 509 -20.16 5.32 -21.27
N ARG A 510 -21.37 5.81 -21.54
CA ARG A 510 -22.56 4.98 -21.72
C ARG A 510 -22.44 4.08 -22.95
N ALA A 511 -22.02 4.65 -24.09
CA ALA A 511 -21.79 3.89 -25.31
C ALA A 511 -20.70 2.81 -25.13
N PHE A 512 -19.62 3.12 -24.41
CA PHE A 512 -18.57 2.17 -24.07
C PHE A 512 -19.10 0.97 -23.25
N VAL A 513 -19.95 1.22 -22.24
CA VAL A 513 -20.57 0.13 -21.46
C VAL A 513 -21.47 -0.74 -22.35
N ALA A 514 -22.25 -0.13 -23.24
CA ALA A 514 -23.10 -0.87 -24.18
C ALA A 514 -22.28 -1.73 -25.15
N ASP A 515 -21.18 -1.20 -25.70
CA ASP A 515 -20.26 -1.93 -26.59
C ASP A 515 -19.62 -3.13 -25.88
N VAL A 516 -19.13 -2.94 -24.65
CA VAL A 516 -18.56 -4.05 -23.86
C VAL A 516 -19.62 -5.12 -23.58
N ARG A 517 -20.83 -4.74 -23.18
CA ARG A 517 -21.92 -5.71 -22.94
C ARG A 517 -22.24 -6.52 -24.18
N GLU A 518 -22.31 -5.87 -25.33
CA GLU A 518 -22.57 -6.55 -26.61
C GLU A 518 -21.44 -7.48 -27.01
N LYS A 519 -20.19 -7.03 -26.84
CA LYS A 519 -19.01 -7.87 -27.08
C LYS A 519 -18.95 -9.07 -26.16
N MET A 520 -19.35 -8.94 -24.90
CA MET A 520 -19.42 -10.06 -23.97
C MET A 520 -20.53 -11.04 -24.38
N ARG A 521 -21.71 -10.56 -24.75
CA ARG A 521 -22.85 -11.37 -25.19
C ARG A 521 -22.53 -12.22 -26.45
N THR A 522 -21.83 -11.62 -27.41
CA THR A 522 -21.50 -12.27 -28.69
C THR A 522 -20.14 -13.01 -28.65
N CYS A 523 -19.45 -13.02 -27.52
CA CYS A 523 -18.12 -13.62 -27.42
C CYS A 523 -18.09 -15.10 -27.74
N PRO A 524 -19.01 -15.96 -27.23
CA PRO A 524 -19.02 -17.38 -27.55
C PRO A 524 -19.13 -17.66 -29.06
N GLU A 525 -19.84 -16.82 -29.78
CA GLU A 525 -20.01 -16.92 -31.24
C GLU A 525 -18.72 -16.53 -31.99
N ARG A 526 -17.94 -15.61 -31.44
CA ARG A 526 -16.73 -15.07 -32.08
C ARG A 526 -15.46 -15.87 -31.72
N PHE A 527 -15.46 -16.52 -30.58
CA PHE A 527 -14.30 -17.25 -30.07
C PHE A 527 -14.71 -18.63 -29.56
N LEU A 528 -14.48 -19.66 -30.36
CA LEU A 528 -14.70 -21.06 -29.98
C LEU A 528 -13.94 -21.39 -28.68
N GLY A 529 -14.54 -22.21 -27.83
CA GLY A 529 -13.99 -22.58 -26.53
C GLY A 529 -14.03 -21.41 -25.51
N THR A 530 -14.97 -20.47 -25.68
CA THR A 530 -15.22 -19.41 -24.70
C THR A 530 -16.67 -19.43 -24.27
N GLU A 531 -16.88 -19.49 -22.96
CA GLU A 531 -18.20 -19.36 -22.33
C GLU A 531 -18.26 -18.04 -21.55
N VAL A 532 -19.43 -17.38 -21.59
CA VAL A 532 -19.66 -16.10 -20.90
C VAL A 532 -21.00 -16.16 -20.18
N ASP A 533 -20.96 -16.15 -18.85
CA ASP A 533 -22.14 -16.13 -18.00
C ASP A 533 -22.32 -14.75 -17.38
N LEU A 534 -23.45 -14.14 -17.60
CA LEU A 534 -23.83 -12.85 -16.99
C LEU A 534 -24.34 -13.09 -15.56
N VAL A 535 -23.54 -12.71 -14.55
CA VAL A 535 -23.87 -12.86 -13.12
C VAL A 535 -24.73 -11.70 -12.61
N LEU A 536 -24.40 -10.48 -13.04
CA LEU A 536 -25.14 -9.27 -12.64
C LEU A 536 -25.18 -8.26 -13.79
N ASN A 537 -26.37 -7.69 -14.02
CA ASN A 537 -26.52 -6.52 -14.88
C ASN A 537 -27.47 -5.52 -14.23
N ARG A 538 -26.94 -4.37 -13.85
CA ARG A 538 -27.69 -3.30 -13.20
C ARG A 538 -27.41 -1.98 -13.91
N SER A 539 -28.48 -1.27 -14.27
CA SER A 539 -28.42 0.09 -14.82
C SER A 539 -29.44 0.97 -14.11
N LYS A 540 -28.99 2.07 -13.54
CA LYS A 540 -29.88 3.05 -12.89
C LYS A 540 -29.30 4.46 -13.07
N GLY A 541 -29.88 5.24 -13.99
CA GLY A 541 -29.45 6.60 -14.28
C GLY A 541 -27.97 6.70 -14.67
N PRO A 542 -27.14 7.46 -13.93
CA PRO A 542 -25.72 7.61 -14.25
C PRO A 542 -24.88 6.39 -13.85
N VAL A 543 -25.47 5.33 -13.32
CA VAL A 543 -24.76 4.18 -12.72
C VAL A 543 -25.05 2.92 -13.52
N ASP A 544 -23.97 2.22 -13.92
CA ASP A 544 -24.01 0.85 -14.44
C ASP A 544 -23.06 -0.03 -13.65
N LEU A 545 -23.45 -1.29 -13.49
CA LEU A 545 -22.62 -2.35 -12.96
C LEU A 545 -22.98 -3.67 -13.65
N SER A 546 -21.99 -4.28 -14.28
CA SER A 546 -22.13 -5.62 -14.87
C SER A 546 -21.02 -6.52 -14.38
N VAL A 547 -21.35 -7.79 -14.14
CA VAL A 547 -20.41 -8.83 -13.66
C VAL A 547 -20.61 -10.08 -14.51
N TRP A 548 -19.50 -10.68 -14.94
CA TRP A 548 -19.48 -11.90 -15.75
C TRP A 548 -18.49 -12.91 -15.22
N HIS A 549 -18.82 -14.20 -15.44
CA HIS A 549 -17.84 -15.26 -15.55
C HIS A 549 -17.44 -15.40 -17.01
N VAL A 550 -16.16 -15.56 -17.25
CA VAL A 550 -15.61 -15.84 -18.57
C VAL A 550 -14.73 -17.08 -18.45
N THR A 551 -15.12 -18.17 -19.07
CA THR A 551 -14.33 -19.40 -19.14
C THR A 551 -13.72 -19.50 -20.54
N VAL A 552 -12.42 -19.73 -20.60
CA VAL A 552 -11.67 -19.88 -21.85
C VAL A 552 -10.96 -21.23 -21.83
N GLU A 553 -11.28 -22.08 -22.76
CA GLU A 553 -10.53 -23.31 -23.03
C GLU A 553 -9.15 -22.96 -23.60
N ILE A 554 -8.10 -23.45 -22.97
CA ILE A 554 -6.71 -23.28 -23.41
C ILE A 554 -6.24 -24.51 -24.13
N THR A 555 -6.65 -25.69 -23.66
CA THR A 555 -6.45 -27.01 -24.28
C THR A 555 -7.70 -27.85 -24.06
N ASP A 556 -7.81 -29.02 -24.70
CA ASP A 556 -8.93 -29.96 -24.53
C ASP A 556 -9.18 -30.37 -23.06
N THR A 557 -8.19 -30.18 -22.19
CA THR A 557 -8.25 -30.57 -20.76
C THR A 557 -8.05 -29.41 -19.78
N THR A 558 -7.80 -28.20 -20.28
CA THR A 558 -7.47 -27.06 -19.43
C THR A 558 -8.28 -25.83 -19.82
N SER A 559 -9.04 -25.29 -18.89
CA SER A 559 -9.72 -24.00 -19.02
C SER A 559 -9.25 -23.00 -17.97
N VAL A 560 -9.30 -21.72 -18.30
CA VAL A 560 -9.08 -20.62 -17.35
C VAL A 560 -10.39 -19.89 -17.17
N ARG A 561 -10.80 -19.76 -15.92
CA ARG A 561 -11.99 -19.00 -15.52
C ARG A 561 -11.58 -17.63 -15.01
N TYR A 562 -12.30 -16.61 -15.42
CA TYR A 562 -12.13 -15.22 -15.00
C TYR A 562 -13.42 -14.71 -14.38
N LEU A 563 -13.31 -13.85 -13.37
CA LEU A 563 -14.38 -12.98 -12.95
C LEU A 563 -14.08 -11.58 -13.50
N MET A 564 -15.00 -10.98 -14.20
CA MET A 564 -14.87 -9.64 -14.77
C MET A 564 -16.03 -8.75 -14.31
N ALA A 565 -15.72 -7.51 -13.95
CA ALA A 565 -16.74 -6.49 -13.66
C ALA A 565 -16.44 -5.21 -14.43
N LEU A 566 -17.51 -4.55 -14.91
CA LEU A 566 -17.46 -3.22 -15.48
C LEU A 566 -18.43 -2.32 -14.71
N ALA A 567 -17.92 -1.22 -14.17
CA ALA A 567 -18.68 -0.23 -13.41
C ALA A 567 -18.59 1.14 -14.09
N ARG A 568 -19.69 1.89 -14.11
CA ARG A 568 -19.76 3.27 -14.59
C ARG A 568 -20.49 4.16 -13.58
N ARG A 569 -19.97 5.36 -13.37
CA ARG A 569 -20.62 6.44 -12.63
C ARG A 569 -20.45 7.75 -13.41
N GLY A 570 -21.52 8.21 -14.10
CA GLY A 570 -21.41 9.34 -15.00
C GLY A 570 -20.41 9.06 -16.12
N GLY A 571 -19.36 9.85 -16.23
CA GLY A 571 -18.25 9.65 -17.16
C GLY A 571 -17.14 8.73 -16.65
N ALA A 572 -17.11 8.43 -15.35
CA ALA A 572 -16.10 7.59 -14.74
C ALA A 572 -16.37 6.10 -14.96
N LEU A 573 -15.34 5.34 -15.31
CA LEU A 573 -15.39 3.91 -15.64
C LEU A 573 -14.34 3.14 -14.86
N SER A 574 -14.68 1.92 -14.43
CA SER A 574 -13.75 0.96 -13.85
C SER A 574 -14.00 -0.42 -14.38
N GLN A 575 -12.96 -1.11 -14.82
CA GLN A 575 -12.98 -2.53 -15.13
C GLN A 575 -12.11 -3.28 -14.14
N ILE A 576 -12.61 -4.39 -13.62
CA ILE A 576 -11.91 -5.28 -12.71
C ILE A 576 -11.87 -6.66 -13.36
N GLY A 577 -10.70 -7.29 -13.34
CA GLY A 577 -10.51 -8.70 -13.71
C GLY A 577 -9.90 -9.46 -12.53
N PHE A 578 -10.46 -10.61 -12.20
CA PHE A 578 -9.90 -11.52 -11.22
C PHE A 578 -9.66 -12.89 -11.85
N VAL A 579 -8.44 -13.38 -11.72
CA VAL A 579 -8.04 -14.72 -12.13
C VAL A 579 -7.86 -15.56 -10.86
N PRO A 580 -8.72 -16.56 -10.62
CA PRO A 580 -8.59 -17.45 -9.48
C PRO A 580 -7.44 -18.47 -9.67
N ALA A 581 -7.08 -19.15 -8.59
CA ALA A 581 -6.29 -20.37 -8.61
C ALA A 581 -7.21 -21.59 -8.38
N PRO A 582 -6.79 -22.80 -8.73
CA PRO A 582 -7.66 -23.99 -8.60
C PRO A 582 -8.24 -24.20 -7.20
N GLN A 583 -7.50 -23.83 -6.17
CA GLN A 583 -7.87 -23.99 -4.76
C GLN A 583 -8.12 -22.65 -4.04
N VAL A 584 -8.10 -21.52 -4.77
CA VAL A 584 -8.28 -20.20 -4.19
C VAL A 584 -9.22 -19.40 -5.08
N GLN A 585 -10.46 -19.31 -4.65
CA GLN A 585 -11.58 -18.74 -5.38
C GLN A 585 -12.10 -17.48 -4.68
N MET A 586 -12.86 -16.70 -5.40
CA MET A 586 -13.69 -15.64 -4.86
C MET A 586 -15.14 -15.91 -5.28
N GLY A 587 -16.02 -16.10 -4.32
CA GLY A 587 -17.44 -16.32 -4.61
C GLY A 587 -18.10 -15.08 -5.23
N ASP A 588 -19.16 -15.32 -6.01
CA ASP A 588 -19.87 -14.26 -6.75
C ASP A 588 -20.32 -13.11 -5.87
N GLY A 589 -20.90 -13.39 -4.72
CA GLY A 589 -21.35 -12.34 -3.78
C GLY A 589 -20.19 -11.47 -3.30
N THR A 590 -19.03 -12.07 -3.07
CA THR A 590 -17.81 -11.35 -2.66
C THR A 590 -17.26 -10.48 -3.79
N PHE A 591 -17.24 -11.01 -5.01
CA PHE A 591 -16.76 -10.27 -6.17
C PHE A 591 -17.74 -9.13 -6.56
N ILE A 592 -19.06 -9.36 -6.47
CA ILE A 592 -20.07 -8.31 -6.66
C ILE A 592 -19.88 -7.19 -5.61
N ALA A 593 -19.67 -7.52 -4.34
CA ALA A 593 -19.42 -6.54 -3.30
C ALA A 593 -18.14 -5.72 -3.56
N LEU A 594 -17.09 -6.35 -4.10
CA LEU A 594 -15.86 -5.69 -4.52
C LEU A 594 -16.11 -4.75 -5.73
N ALA A 595 -16.89 -5.18 -6.71
CA ALA A 595 -17.27 -4.36 -7.86
C ALA A 595 -18.12 -3.15 -7.42
N GLU A 596 -19.04 -3.33 -6.49
CA GLU A 596 -19.79 -2.22 -5.87
C GLU A 596 -18.88 -1.26 -5.08
N ARG A 597 -17.84 -1.79 -4.45
CA ARG A 597 -16.81 -0.99 -3.76
C ARG A 597 -16.07 -0.12 -4.77
N SER A 598 -15.64 -0.70 -5.89
CA SER A 598 -15.00 0.04 -6.97
C SER A 598 -15.92 1.15 -7.52
N LEU A 599 -17.19 0.84 -7.75
CA LEU A 599 -18.21 1.82 -8.19
C LEU A 599 -18.34 3.00 -7.20
N LYS A 600 -18.27 2.73 -5.89
CA LYS A 600 -18.29 3.80 -4.85
C LYS A 600 -17.04 4.67 -4.92
N ARG A 601 -15.86 4.07 -5.15
CA ARG A 601 -14.60 4.81 -5.29
C ARG A 601 -14.57 5.68 -6.54
N LEU A 602 -15.23 5.30 -7.63
CA LEU A 602 -15.34 6.13 -8.85
C LEU A 602 -15.93 7.53 -8.61
N ALA A 603 -16.67 7.74 -7.51
CA ALA A 603 -17.13 9.07 -7.13
C ALA A 603 -15.99 10.07 -6.84
N GLN A 604 -14.76 9.58 -6.66
CA GLN A 604 -13.57 10.37 -6.36
C GLN A 604 -12.71 10.64 -7.61
N LEU A 605 -13.06 10.06 -8.77
CA LEU A 605 -12.31 10.28 -10.01
C LEU A 605 -12.61 11.67 -10.57
N PRO A 606 -11.59 12.53 -10.80
CA PRO A 606 -11.79 13.80 -11.47
C PRO A 606 -12.28 13.59 -12.91
N VAL A 607 -13.49 14.02 -13.22
CA VAL A 607 -14.05 13.98 -14.56
C VAL A 607 -13.96 15.39 -15.15
N ARG A 608 -13.28 15.58 -16.30
CA ARG A 608 -13.23 16.87 -16.98
C ARG A 608 -14.62 17.21 -17.51
N GLY A 609 -15.21 18.30 -17.04
CA GLY A 609 -16.46 18.86 -17.58
C GLY A 609 -17.74 18.38 -16.87
N SER A 610 -17.76 18.41 -15.54
CA SER A 610 -19.01 18.48 -14.76
C SER A 610 -19.17 19.88 -14.20
#